data_1fd7585aff2ac1cc57ec918586b1b0a9
#
_entry.id   1fd7585aff2ac1cc57ec918586b1b0a9
#
_cell.length_a   1.000
_cell.length_b   1.000
_cell.length_c   1.000
_cell.angle_alpha   90.00
_cell.angle_beta   90.00
_cell.angle_gamma   90.00
#
_symmetry.space_group_name_H-M   'P 1'
#
loop_
_entity.id
_entity.type
_entity.pdbx_description
1 polymer ?
#
loop_
_entity_poly.entity_id
_entity_poly.type
_entity_poly.pdbx_seq_one_letter_code
_entity_poly.pdbx_strand_id
1 'polypeptide(L)'
;ERDNARQVIIKATEEECEQEIRDLRRSKLNRAEADVADEARRILLAAMQRITSQPMNDATATVVNLPSDEMKGRIIGREGRNIRTFEHGTGTTLMIDETPDSVLISCFDPVRREIARIALEALLRDGRIHPSSIEDEITKAEEEMHANVIDLGEGALHKLRLHNVHPEVVALLGKLHYRLSNNQNTLAHSVEVANLCALIASEIGLDPTIAKRAGLFHDIGKAANEEYVDSHAVVGAEIIKQHGEDARVVNAAAAHHQEVPAESAYAGLVMVADALSAVRPGARASSMDGFIQRVRSIEEIASALPGVSEAYAVQAGREVRVIVEPEVVDDEGARRLARTIRQRIEAELNYPGTIEITVIREQRYSETAV
;
A
#
# COMPACT_ATOMS: atom_id res chain seq x y z
N GLU A 1 55.31 57.38 -4.14
CA GLU A 1 54.13 57.32 -5.09
C GLU A 1 54.16 56.06 -5.95
N ARG A 2 55.29 55.67 -6.56
CA ARG A 2 55.40 54.52 -7.46
C ARG A 2 55.18 53.15 -6.73
N ASP A 3 55.76 53.01 -5.54
CA ASP A 3 55.62 51.77 -4.74
C ASP A 3 54.20 51.60 -4.17
N ASN A 4 53.51 52.69 -3.81
CA ASN A 4 52.13 52.67 -3.35
C ASN A 4 51.16 52.26 -4.47
N ALA A 5 51.37 52.78 -5.69
CA ALA A 5 50.60 52.40 -6.85
C ALA A 5 50.80 50.91 -7.22
N ARG A 6 52.03 50.40 -7.07
CA ARG A 6 52.33 48.99 -7.31
C ARG A 6 51.64 48.05 -6.28
N GLN A 7 51.66 48.45 -5.00
CA GLN A 7 50.99 47.71 -3.95
C GLN A 7 49.44 47.66 -4.16
N VAL A 8 48.86 48.78 -4.57
CA VAL A 8 47.40 48.84 -4.88
C VAL A 8 47.05 47.92 -6.03
N ILE A 9 47.84 47.90 -7.10
CA ILE A 9 47.61 47.02 -8.25
C ILE A 9 47.75 45.55 -7.83
N ILE A 10 48.77 45.18 -7.07
CA ILE A 10 49.00 43.81 -6.61
C ILE A 10 47.78 43.34 -5.78
N LYS A 11 47.35 44.17 -4.81
CA LYS A 11 46.19 43.82 -3.97
C LYS A 11 44.89 43.66 -4.75
N ALA A 12 44.64 44.57 -5.70
CA ALA A 12 43.46 44.46 -6.57
C ALA A 12 43.49 43.19 -7.43
N THR A 13 44.67 42.83 -7.96
CA THR A 13 44.81 41.58 -8.74
C THR A 13 44.67 40.35 -7.87
N GLU A 14 45.15 40.36 -6.63
CA GLU A 14 44.97 39.26 -5.67
C GLU A 14 43.50 39.09 -5.33
N GLU A 15 42.75 40.16 -5.06
CA GLU A 15 41.32 40.14 -4.78
C GLU A 15 40.52 39.62 -5.99
N GLU A 16 40.85 40.03 -7.21
CA GLU A 16 40.24 39.56 -8.45
C GLU A 16 40.49 38.06 -8.69
N CYS A 17 41.72 37.61 -8.54
CA CYS A 17 42.07 36.18 -8.64
C CYS A 17 41.37 35.32 -7.59
N GLU A 18 41.26 35.79 -6.34
CA GLU A 18 40.54 35.07 -5.31
C GLU A 18 39.03 34.98 -5.62
N GLN A 19 38.47 36.04 -6.21
CA GLN A 19 37.06 36.02 -6.63
C GLN A 19 36.84 35.02 -7.78
N GLU A 20 37.68 35.04 -8.80
CA GLU A 20 37.63 34.07 -9.91
C GLU A 20 37.76 32.62 -9.43
N ILE A 21 38.67 32.37 -8.47
CA ILE A 21 38.80 31.03 -7.87
C ILE A 21 37.57 30.63 -7.12
N ARG A 22 36.94 31.54 -6.36
CA ARG A 22 35.66 31.26 -5.65
C ARG A 22 34.53 30.92 -6.64
N ASP A 23 34.40 31.71 -7.70
CA ASP A 23 33.37 31.51 -8.72
C ASP A 23 33.58 30.21 -9.50
N LEU A 24 34.81 29.88 -9.85
CA LEU A 24 35.18 28.63 -10.51
C LEU A 24 34.89 27.41 -9.61
N ARG A 25 35.22 27.49 -8.33
CA ARG A 25 34.91 26.42 -7.35
C ARG A 25 33.40 26.23 -7.23
N ARG A 26 32.63 27.32 -7.09
CA ARG A 26 31.18 27.27 -7.00
C ARG A 26 30.54 26.68 -8.26
N SER A 27 31.00 27.10 -9.43
CA SER A 27 30.53 26.56 -10.71
C SER A 27 30.82 25.06 -10.86
N LYS A 28 32.05 24.62 -10.47
CA LYS A 28 32.38 23.17 -10.49
C LYS A 28 31.57 22.35 -9.50
N LEU A 29 31.32 22.86 -8.29
CA LEU A 29 30.49 22.20 -7.29
C LEU A 29 29.05 22.04 -7.78
N ASN A 30 28.44 23.12 -8.28
CA ASN A 30 27.06 23.09 -8.80
C ASN A 30 26.94 22.12 -9.99
N ARG A 31 27.93 22.02 -10.84
CA ARG A 31 27.95 21.08 -11.96
C ARG A 31 28.10 19.64 -11.47
N ALA A 32 28.97 19.39 -10.50
CA ALA A 32 29.11 18.06 -9.91
C ALA A 32 27.82 17.61 -9.18
N GLU A 33 27.16 18.51 -8.48
CA GLU A 33 25.86 18.21 -7.85
C GLU A 33 24.77 17.88 -8.88
N ALA A 34 24.72 18.60 -10.02
CA ALA A 34 23.80 18.32 -11.10
C ALA A 34 24.09 16.96 -11.76
N ASP A 35 25.37 16.66 -12.04
CA ASP A 35 25.79 15.39 -12.63
C ASP A 35 25.44 14.20 -11.72
N VAL A 36 25.63 14.35 -10.39
CA VAL A 36 25.24 13.35 -9.37
C VAL A 36 23.72 13.17 -9.32
N ALA A 37 22.96 14.26 -9.38
CA ALA A 37 21.49 14.19 -9.37
C ALA A 37 20.94 13.47 -10.62
N ASP A 38 21.53 13.72 -11.79
CA ASP A 38 21.12 13.06 -13.04
C ASP A 38 21.48 11.57 -13.03
N GLU A 39 22.65 11.21 -12.51
CA GLU A 39 23.04 9.80 -12.36
C GLU A 39 22.13 9.07 -11.37
N ALA A 40 21.79 9.70 -10.24
CA ALA A 40 20.83 9.15 -9.29
C ALA A 40 19.44 8.92 -9.92
N ARG A 41 18.94 9.89 -10.71
CA ARG A 41 17.68 9.72 -11.46
C ARG A 41 17.76 8.55 -12.44
N ARG A 42 18.88 8.39 -13.15
CA ARG A 42 19.09 7.30 -14.10
C ARG A 42 19.03 5.93 -13.41
N ILE A 43 19.70 5.78 -12.27
CA ILE A 43 19.69 4.56 -11.45
C ILE A 43 18.28 4.24 -10.99
N LEU A 44 17.56 5.22 -10.42
CA LEU A 44 16.20 5.04 -9.95
C LEU A 44 15.23 4.65 -11.06
N LEU A 45 15.30 5.28 -12.23
CA LEU A 45 14.48 4.94 -13.40
C LEU A 45 14.76 3.53 -13.88
N ALA A 46 16.03 3.12 -13.95
CA ALA A 46 16.40 1.75 -14.33
C ALA A 46 15.89 0.71 -13.32
N ALA A 47 15.92 1.04 -12.02
CA ALA A 47 15.35 0.20 -10.97
C ALA A 47 13.82 0.07 -11.13
N MET A 48 13.09 1.18 -11.30
CA MET A 48 11.64 1.19 -11.48
C MET A 48 11.17 0.40 -12.70
N GLN A 49 11.90 0.41 -13.81
CA GLN A 49 11.55 -0.34 -15.04
C GLN A 49 11.63 -1.87 -14.86
N ARG A 50 12.35 -2.36 -13.84
CA ARG A 50 12.50 -3.80 -13.55
C ARG A 50 11.45 -4.36 -12.61
N ILE A 51 10.54 -3.51 -12.13
CA ILE A 51 9.52 -3.89 -11.16
C ILE A 51 8.24 -4.27 -11.90
N THR A 52 7.80 -5.51 -11.72
CA THR A 52 6.50 -5.98 -12.18
C THR A 52 5.82 -6.71 -11.02
N SER A 53 4.71 -6.20 -10.49
CA SER A 53 3.86 -6.94 -9.57
C SER A 53 2.39 -6.66 -9.82
N GLN A 54 1.55 -7.61 -9.42
CA GLN A 54 0.10 -7.56 -9.61
C GLN A 54 -0.57 -6.93 -8.37
N PRO A 55 -1.60 -6.07 -8.55
CA PRO A 55 -2.38 -5.55 -7.45
C PRO A 55 -3.26 -6.65 -6.83
N MET A 56 -3.41 -6.66 -5.52
CA MET A 56 -4.36 -7.49 -4.79
C MET A 56 -5.36 -6.61 -4.03
N ASN A 57 -6.61 -7.06 -3.91
CA ASN A 57 -7.64 -6.36 -3.15
C ASN A 57 -7.66 -6.84 -1.70
N ASP A 58 -7.76 -5.91 -0.77
CA ASP A 58 -7.94 -6.22 0.65
C ASP A 58 -9.41 -6.25 1.04
N ALA A 59 -9.76 -7.25 1.85
CA ALA A 59 -11.03 -7.30 2.55
C ALA A 59 -10.79 -7.77 3.99
N THR A 60 -11.39 -7.09 4.97
CA THR A 60 -11.44 -7.55 6.37
C THR A 60 -12.39 -8.74 6.55
N ALA A 61 -13.04 -9.15 5.49
CA ALA A 61 -13.97 -10.25 5.45
C ALA A 61 -13.73 -11.12 4.21
N THR A 62 -13.91 -12.42 4.36
CA THR A 62 -13.78 -13.42 3.29
C THR A 62 -15.13 -14.06 3.03
N VAL A 63 -15.59 -14.06 1.77
CA VAL A 63 -16.80 -14.74 1.34
C VAL A 63 -16.49 -16.21 1.05
N VAL A 64 -17.27 -17.12 1.63
CA VAL A 64 -17.22 -18.54 1.31
C VAL A 64 -18.53 -18.92 0.61
N ASN A 65 -18.41 -19.47 -0.59
CA ASN A 65 -19.55 -19.93 -1.36
C ASN A 65 -20.06 -21.28 -0.84
N LEU A 66 -21.36 -21.38 -0.67
CA LEU A 66 -22.03 -22.58 -0.22
C LEU A 66 -22.54 -23.40 -1.43
N PRO A 67 -22.51 -24.72 -1.37
CA PRO A 67 -23.10 -25.57 -2.41
C PRO A 67 -24.63 -25.40 -2.55
N SER A 68 -25.33 -25.01 -1.49
CA SER A 68 -26.74 -24.66 -1.45
C SER A 68 -27.05 -23.86 -0.20
N ASP A 69 -28.14 -23.10 -0.23
CA ASP A 69 -28.62 -22.29 0.90
C ASP A 69 -29.01 -23.10 2.13
N GLU A 70 -29.38 -24.39 1.93
CA GLU A 70 -29.66 -25.33 3.03
C GLU A 70 -28.45 -25.54 3.96
N MET A 71 -27.24 -25.32 3.46
CA MET A 71 -26.02 -25.44 4.26
C MET A 71 -25.93 -24.40 5.35
N LYS A 72 -26.58 -23.23 5.20
CA LYS A 72 -26.65 -22.19 6.26
C LYS A 72 -27.27 -22.77 7.54
N GLY A 73 -28.37 -23.49 7.43
CA GLY A 73 -29.02 -24.13 8.59
C GLY A 73 -28.12 -25.17 9.27
N ARG A 74 -27.30 -25.89 8.49
CA ARG A 74 -26.36 -26.89 9.04
C ARG A 74 -25.16 -26.21 9.73
N ILE A 75 -24.65 -25.12 9.17
CA ILE A 75 -23.59 -24.32 9.78
C ILE A 75 -24.06 -23.72 11.11
N ILE A 76 -25.29 -23.19 11.16
CA ILE A 76 -25.87 -22.68 12.41
C ILE A 76 -26.04 -23.80 13.42
N GLY A 77 -26.66 -24.90 12.98
CA GLY A 77 -26.97 -26.02 13.81
C GLY A 77 -28.11 -25.76 14.83
N ARG A 78 -28.53 -26.81 15.58
CA ARG A 78 -29.56 -26.69 16.58
C ARG A 78 -29.21 -25.68 17.65
N GLU A 79 -30.03 -24.67 17.88
CA GLU A 79 -29.80 -23.57 18.87
C GLU A 79 -28.48 -22.81 18.67
N GLY A 80 -27.93 -22.81 17.46
CA GLY A 80 -26.71 -22.14 17.12
C GLY A 80 -25.44 -22.81 17.65
N ARG A 81 -25.47 -24.08 18.02
CA ARG A 81 -24.30 -24.75 18.64
C ARG A 81 -23.13 -24.91 17.71
N ASN A 82 -23.37 -25.19 16.42
CA ASN A 82 -22.26 -25.40 15.46
C ASN A 82 -21.54 -24.08 15.16
N ILE A 83 -22.29 -23.02 14.87
CA ILE A 83 -21.70 -21.69 14.63
C ILE A 83 -20.91 -21.19 15.84
N ARG A 84 -21.44 -21.36 17.06
CA ARG A 84 -20.69 -20.98 18.28
C ARG A 84 -19.43 -21.78 18.48
N THR A 85 -19.43 -23.10 18.19
CA THR A 85 -18.21 -23.92 18.25
C THR A 85 -17.19 -23.46 17.24
N PHE A 86 -17.62 -23.16 16.02
CA PHE A 86 -16.75 -22.69 14.96
C PHE A 86 -16.13 -21.32 15.28
N GLU A 87 -16.96 -20.35 15.68
CA GLU A 87 -16.51 -18.99 16.04
C GLU A 87 -15.56 -19.00 17.22
N HIS A 88 -15.88 -19.82 18.25
CA HIS A 88 -15.02 -19.95 19.43
C HIS A 88 -13.68 -20.62 19.08
N GLY A 89 -13.68 -21.66 18.26
CA GLY A 89 -12.46 -22.38 17.86
C GLY A 89 -11.55 -21.55 16.97
N THR A 90 -12.11 -20.84 16.00
CA THR A 90 -11.32 -20.02 15.05
C THR A 90 -11.01 -18.62 15.54
N GLY A 91 -11.78 -18.10 16.52
CA GLY A 91 -11.70 -16.69 16.94
C GLY A 91 -12.21 -15.72 15.87
N THR A 92 -13.09 -16.16 14.96
CA THR A 92 -13.69 -15.36 13.90
C THR A 92 -15.18 -15.21 14.09
N THR A 93 -15.83 -14.32 13.35
CA THR A 93 -17.29 -14.17 13.34
C THR A 93 -17.84 -14.63 11.98
N LEU A 94 -18.84 -15.50 11.98
CA LEU A 94 -19.58 -15.91 10.80
C LEU A 94 -20.83 -15.04 10.63
N MET A 95 -20.85 -14.24 9.57
CA MET A 95 -22.04 -13.46 9.20
C MET A 95 -22.84 -14.24 8.16
N ILE A 96 -24.04 -14.65 8.57
CA ILE A 96 -25.00 -15.38 7.73
C ILE A 96 -26.19 -14.45 7.51
N ASP A 97 -26.30 -13.90 6.32
CA ASP A 97 -27.36 -12.99 5.89
C ASP A 97 -28.27 -13.63 4.82
N GLU A 98 -29.12 -12.81 4.21
CA GLU A 98 -30.04 -13.25 3.16
C GLU A 98 -29.35 -13.42 1.79
N THR A 99 -28.06 -13.13 1.65
CA THR A 99 -27.33 -13.31 0.40
C THR A 99 -27.32 -14.80 0.02
N PRO A 100 -27.83 -15.20 -1.15
CA PRO A 100 -27.90 -16.60 -1.52
C PRO A 100 -26.54 -17.28 -1.57
N ASP A 101 -26.49 -18.55 -1.16
CA ASP A 101 -25.36 -19.46 -1.32
C ASP A 101 -24.01 -18.89 -0.85
N SER A 102 -23.99 -18.07 0.19
CA SER A 102 -22.78 -17.50 0.74
C SER A 102 -22.80 -17.28 2.24
N VAL A 103 -21.62 -17.30 2.85
CA VAL A 103 -21.35 -16.94 4.25
C VAL A 103 -20.11 -16.03 4.28
N LEU A 104 -20.13 -15.02 5.12
CA LEU A 104 -19.03 -14.09 5.29
C LEU A 104 -18.28 -14.41 6.58
N ILE A 105 -16.96 -14.58 6.49
CA ILE A 105 -16.06 -14.73 7.63
C ILE A 105 -15.44 -13.37 7.91
N SER A 106 -15.65 -12.81 9.10
CA SER A 106 -15.10 -11.53 9.54
C SER A 106 -14.09 -11.75 10.66
N CYS A 107 -12.88 -11.21 10.48
CA CYS A 107 -11.83 -11.18 11.49
C CYS A 107 -10.76 -10.14 11.12
N PHE A 108 -10.24 -9.42 12.11
CA PHE A 108 -9.12 -8.50 11.91
C PHE A 108 -7.81 -9.25 11.64
N ASP A 109 -7.61 -10.42 12.27
CA ASP A 109 -6.44 -11.26 12.01
C ASP A 109 -6.63 -12.05 10.71
N PRO A 110 -5.85 -11.75 9.67
CA PRO A 110 -5.98 -12.43 8.37
C PRO A 110 -5.55 -13.89 8.41
N VAL A 111 -4.68 -14.29 9.34
CA VAL A 111 -4.27 -15.69 9.52
C VAL A 111 -5.42 -16.51 10.09
N ARG A 112 -6.08 -16.01 11.15
CA ARG A 112 -7.29 -16.66 11.71
C ARG A 112 -8.43 -16.72 10.70
N ARG A 113 -8.60 -15.67 9.90
CA ARG A 113 -9.61 -15.64 8.85
C ARG A 113 -9.37 -16.69 7.80
N GLU A 114 -8.11 -16.91 7.40
CA GLU A 114 -7.73 -17.94 6.43
C GLU A 114 -7.89 -19.36 7.01
N ILE A 115 -7.49 -19.60 8.26
CA ILE A 115 -7.77 -20.87 8.97
C ILE A 115 -9.27 -21.17 8.97
N ALA A 116 -10.11 -20.19 9.32
CA ALA A 116 -11.55 -20.35 9.30
C ALA A 116 -12.09 -20.65 7.90
N ARG A 117 -11.56 -20.02 6.85
CA ARG A 117 -11.92 -20.32 5.46
C ARG A 117 -11.60 -21.77 5.09
N ILE A 118 -10.37 -22.22 5.36
CA ILE A 118 -9.93 -23.60 5.07
C ILE A 118 -10.80 -24.61 5.81
N ALA A 119 -11.01 -24.42 7.11
CA ALA A 119 -11.84 -25.30 7.94
C ALA A 119 -13.28 -25.35 7.46
N LEU A 120 -13.89 -24.20 7.14
CA LEU A 120 -15.27 -24.14 6.66
C LEU A 120 -15.42 -24.83 5.29
N GLU A 121 -14.52 -24.61 4.35
CA GLU A 121 -14.54 -25.28 3.04
C GLU A 121 -14.35 -26.80 3.17
N ALA A 122 -13.53 -27.27 4.12
CA ALA A 122 -13.37 -28.69 4.40
C ALA A 122 -14.67 -29.29 4.95
N LEU A 123 -15.30 -28.63 5.91
CA LEU A 123 -16.60 -29.03 6.48
C LEU A 123 -17.71 -29.06 5.42
N LEU A 124 -17.72 -28.12 4.49
CA LEU A 124 -18.69 -28.06 3.39
C LEU A 124 -18.49 -29.21 2.41
N ARG A 125 -17.24 -29.57 2.10
CA ARG A 125 -16.89 -30.71 1.22
C ARG A 125 -17.28 -32.05 1.84
N ASP A 126 -16.98 -32.24 3.12
CA ASP A 126 -17.33 -33.49 3.84
C ASP A 126 -18.81 -33.59 4.14
N GLY A 127 -19.48 -32.48 4.31
CA GLY A 127 -20.91 -32.38 4.60
C GLY A 127 -21.28 -32.76 6.05
N ARG A 128 -20.36 -33.16 6.91
CA ARG A 128 -20.59 -33.46 8.33
C ARG A 128 -20.29 -32.27 9.21
N ILE A 129 -21.29 -31.48 9.54
CA ILE A 129 -21.15 -30.28 10.35
C ILE A 129 -21.74 -30.53 11.74
N HIS A 130 -20.88 -30.89 12.69
CA HIS A 130 -21.18 -31.05 14.11
C HIS A 130 -19.96 -30.63 14.96
N PRO A 131 -20.12 -30.30 16.26
CA PRO A 131 -19.05 -29.72 17.07
C PRO A 131 -17.71 -30.47 16.99
N SER A 132 -17.72 -31.79 17.13
CA SER A 132 -16.49 -32.58 17.08
C SER A 132 -15.79 -32.51 15.70
N SER A 133 -16.53 -32.60 14.58
CA SER A 133 -15.91 -32.43 13.25
C SER A 133 -15.43 -31.03 12.98
N ILE A 134 -16.08 -30.02 13.58
CA ILE A 134 -15.63 -28.61 13.50
C ILE A 134 -14.26 -28.46 14.20
N GLU A 135 -14.12 -28.96 15.42
CA GLU A 135 -12.87 -28.93 16.16
C GLU A 135 -11.74 -29.69 15.43
N ASP A 136 -12.04 -30.88 14.87
CA ASP A 136 -11.10 -31.67 14.09
C ASP A 136 -10.61 -30.93 12.81
N GLU A 137 -11.55 -30.31 12.07
CA GLU A 137 -11.20 -29.59 10.83
C GLU A 137 -10.48 -28.25 11.12
N ILE A 138 -10.76 -27.59 12.23
CA ILE A 138 -10.00 -26.40 12.67
C ILE A 138 -8.56 -26.80 12.97
N THR A 139 -8.33 -27.88 13.73
CA THR A 139 -6.97 -28.35 14.03
C THR A 139 -6.17 -28.68 12.78
N LYS A 140 -6.79 -29.37 11.80
CA LYS A 140 -6.14 -29.65 10.51
C LYS A 140 -5.85 -28.39 9.71
N ALA A 141 -6.76 -27.42 9.71
CA ALA A 141 -6.56 -26.15 9.03
C ALA A 141 -5.44 -25.33 9.66
N GLU A 142 -5.26 -25.38 10.98
CA GLU A 142 -4.14 -24.77 11.69
C GLU A 142 -2.79 -25.41 11.29
N GLU A 143 -2.74 -26.76 11.21
CA GLU A 143 -1.55 -27.49 10.76
C GLU A 143 -1.20 -27.15 9.30
N GLU A 144 -2.20 -27.17 8.41
CA GLU A 144 -2.03 -26.80 7.00
C GLU A 144 -1.54 -25.34 6.87
N MET A 145 -2.13 -24.43 7.63
CA MET A 145 -1.74 -23.02 7.63
C MET A 145 -0.32 -22.82 8.11
N HIS A 146 0.09 -23.56 9.14
CA HIS A 146 1.46 -23.50 9.64
C HIS A 146 2.48 -23.96 8.58
N ALA A 147 2.20 -25.06 7.87
CA ALA A 147 3.04 -25.53 6.77
C ALA A 147 3.11 -24.50 5.63
N ASN A 148 1.96 -23.97 5.20
CA ASN A 148 1.87 -22.96 4.13
C ASN A 148 2.66 -21.68 4.46
N VAL A 149 2.62 -21.23 5.71
CA VAL A 149 3.37 -20.06 6.18
C VAL A 149 4.88 -20.29 6.06
N ILE A 150 5.36 -21.47 6.44
CA ILE A 150 6.78 -21.82 6.32
C ILE A 150 7.20 -21.87 4.84
N ASP A 151 6.42 -22.56 4.00
CA ASP A 151 6.70 -22.68 2.56
C ASP A 151 6.75 -21.31 1.86
N LEU A 152 5.87 -20.40 2.23
CA LEU A 152 5.85 -19.02 1.71
C LEU A 152 7.09 -18.22 2.12
N GLY A 153 7.51 -18.36 3.39
CA GLY A 153 8.72 -17.72 3.90
C GLY A 153 9.99 -18.26 3.24
N GLU A 154 10.11 -19.57 3.14
CA GLU A 154 11.23 -20.23 2.44
C GLU A 154 11.25 -19.89 0.95
N GLY A 155 10.08 -19.86 0.30
CA GLY A 155 9.92 -19.44 -1.09
C GLY A 155 10.43 -18.02 -1.35
N ALA A 156 10.18 -17.09 -0.43
CA ALA A 156 10.69 -15.71 -0.52
C ALA A 156 12.23 -15.67 -0.38
N LEU A 157 12.77 -16.41 0.58
CA LEU A 157 14.23 -16.51 0.77
C LEU A 157 14.91 -17.14 -0.44
N HIS A 158 14.34 -18.22 -1.00
CA HIS A 158 14.86 -18.87 -2.19
C HIS A 158 14.87 -17.93 -3.42
N LYS A 159 13.79 -17.17 -3.65
CA LYS A 159 13.73 -16.17 -4.74
C LYS A 159 14.83 -15.13 -4.62
N LEU A 160 15.17 -14.71 -3.41
CA LEU A 160 16.21 -13.72 -3.14
C LEU A 160 17.60 -14.33 -2.99
N ARG A 161 17.74 -15.67 -2.98
CA ARG A 161 18.97 -16.41 -2.71
C ARG A 161 19.58 -16.03 -1.36
N LEU A 162 18.72 -15.89 -0.35
CA LEU A 162 19.13 -15.64 1.03
C LEU A 162 19.11 -16.94 1.83
N HIS A 163 20.08 -17.10 2.74
CA HIS A 163 20.27 -18.29 3.56
C HIS A 163 20.50 -17.89 5.01
N ASN A 164 20.49 -18.87 5.90
CA ASN A 164 20.78 -18.70 7.32
C ASN A 164 19.83 -17.69 8.00
N VAL A 165 18.53 -17.90 7.85
CA VAL A 165 17.47 -17.17 8.55
C VAL A 165 16.87 -18.09 9.60
N HIS A 166 16.64 -17.56 10.80
CA HIS A 166 16.06 -18.34 11.89
C HIS A 166 14.63 -18.80 11.54
N PRO A 167 14.23 -20.06 11.89
CA PRO A 167 12.91 -20.60 11.52
C PRO A 167 11.72 -19.73 11.96
N GLU A 168 11.79 -19.09 13.14
CA GLU A 168 10.74 -18.19 13.61
C GLU A 168 10.61 -16.94 12.72
N VAL A 169 11.74 -16.40 12.23
CA VAL A 169 11.75 -15.27 11.30
C VAL A 169 11.19 -15.70 9.95
N VAL A 170 11.47 -16.95 9.49
CA VAL A 170 10.88 -17.52 8.28
C VAL A 170 9.36 -17.61 8.40
N ALA A 171 8.84 -18.10 9.53
CA ALA A 171 7.41 -18.19 9.78
C ALA A 171 6.75 -16.80 9.81
N LEU A 172 7.37 -15.80 10.45
CA LEU A 172 6.87 -14.42 10.45
C LEU A 172 6.87 -13.83 9.02
N LEU A 173 7.92 -14.07 8.26
CA LEU A 173 8.01 -13.66 6.86
C LEU A 173 6.86 -14.25 6.04
N GLY A 174 6.55 -15.54 6.19
CA GLY A 174 5.44 -16.19 5.50
C GLY A 174 4.07 -15.62 5.91
N LYS A 175 3.87 -15.25 7.19
CA LYS A 175 2.63 -14.60 7.66
C LYS A 175 2.36 -13.27 6.96
N LEU A 176 3.40 -12.56 6.48
CA LEU A 176 3.23 -11.32 5.71
C LEU A 176 2.44 -11.54 4.41
N HIS A 177 2.37 -12.77 3.88
CA HIS A 177 1.56 -13.09 2.71
C HIS A 177 0.08 -12.83 2.93
N TYR A 178 -0.40 -13.03 4.15
CA TYR A 178 -1.82 -12.86 4.51
C TYR A 178 -2.13 -11.45 4.98
N ARG A 179 -1.11 -10.59 5.13
CA ARG A 179 -1.29 -9.17 5.48
C ARG A 179 -1.19 -8.27 4.25
N LEU A 180 -2.03 -7.26 4.24
CA LEU A 180 -2.04 -6.24 3.21
C LEU A 180 -1.58 -4.90 3.81
N SER A 181 -0.74 -4.21 3.08
CA SER A 181 -0.30 -2.86 3.43
C SER A 181 -0.44 -1.99 2.18
N ASN A 182 -1.23 -0.91 2.27
CA ASN A 182 -1.50 -0.01 1.13
C ASN A 182 -1.98 -0.75 -0.14
N ASN A 183 -2.87 -1.73 0.01
CA ASN A 183 -3.39 -2.60 -1.05
C ASN A 183 -2.34 -3.47 -1.76
N GLN A 184 -1.21 -3.71 -1.11
CA GLN A 184 -0.19 -4.62 -1.59
C GLN A 184 -0.06 -5.80 -0.63
N ASN A 185 0.15 -6.99 -1.17
CA ASN A 185 0.59 -8.13 -0.37
C ASN A 185 1.94 -7.79 0.28
N THR A 186 2.00 -7.78 1.61
CA THR A 186 3.18 -7.31 2.34
C THR A 186 4.41 -8.17 2.07
N LEU A 187 4.28 -9.50 1.90
CA LEU A 187 5.39 -10.36 1.52
C LEU A 187 5.92 -10.03 0.12
N ALA A 188 5.03 -9.86 -0.85
CA ALA A 188 5.42 -9.51 -2.21
C ALA A 188 6.10 -8.13 -2.26
N HIS A 189 5.58 -7.17 -1.52
CA HIS A 189 6.20 -5.86 -1.33
C HIS A 189 7.60 -5.97 -0.72
N SER A 190 7.77 -6.74 0.37
CA SER A 190 9.07 -6.94 1.01
C SER A 190 10.11 -7.57 0.07
N VAL A 191 9.70 -8.55 -0.74
CA VAL A 191 10.55 -9.15 -1.78
C VAL A 191 10.94 -8.12 -2.85
N GLU A 192 10.02 -7.26 -3.24
CA GLU A 192 10.27 -6.19 -4.20
C GLU A 192 11.25 -5.17 -3.65
N VAL A 193 11.03 -4.67 -2.42
CA VAL A 193 11.93 -3.74 -1.73
C VAL A 193 13.33 -4.35 -1.59
N ALA A 194 13.43 -5.64 -1.25
CA ALA A 194 14.71 -6.35 -1.19
C ALA A 194 15.48 -6.34 -2.53
N ASN A 195 14.77 -6.57 -3.64
CA ASN A 195 15.39 -6.53 -4.98
C ASN A 195 15.83 -5.11 -5.37
N LEU A 196 15.03 -4.09 -5.05
CA LEU A 196 15.39 -2.69 -5.25
C LEU A 196 16.62 -2.30 -4.43
N CYS A 197 16.63 -2.64 -3.15
CA CYS A 197 17.78 -2.41 -2.27
C CYS A 197 19.05 -3.05 -2.83
N ALA A 198 18.98 -4.30 -3.29
CA ALA A 198 20.14 -5.00 -3.87
C ALA A 198 20.63 -4.32 -5.15
N LEU A 199 19.72 -3.91 -6.01
CA LEU A 199 20.07 -3.26 -7.28
C LEU A 199 20.77 -1.93 -7.02
N ILE A 200 20.17 -1.07 -6.20
CA ILE A 200 20.76 0.25 -5.87
C ILE A 200 22.07 0.07 -5.10
N ALA A 201 22.14 -0.86 -4.14
CA ALA A 201 23.36 -1.16 -3.40
C ALA A 201 24.54 -1.53 -4.32
N SER A 202 24.27 -2.35 -5.34
CA SER A 202 25.28 -2.75 -6.33
C SER A 202 25.81 -1.55 -7.13
N GLU A 203 24.96 -0.58 -7.47
CA GLU A 203 25.35 0.62 -8.23
C GLU A 203 26.18 1.61 -7.38
N ILE A 204 25.90 1.68 -6.06
CA ILE A 204 26.61 2.60 -5.16
C ILE A 204 27.74 1.93 -4.35
N GLY A 205 28.08 0.66 -4.65
CA GLY A 205 29.19 -0.06 -4.03
C GLY A 205 28.94 -0.56 -2.60
N LEU A 206 27.68 -0.74 -2.20
CA LEU A 206 27.31 -1.40 -0.94
C LEU A 206 27.13 -2.91 -1.14
N ASP A 207 27.16 -3.69 -0.04
CA ASP A 207 26.91 -5.11 -0.09
C ASP A 207 25.44 -5.41 -0.43
N PRO A 208 25.15 -6.02 -1.61
CA PRO A 208 23.79 -6.30 -2.04
C PRO A 208 23.08 -7.34 -1.17
N THR A 209 23.83 -8.21 -0.47
CA THR A 209 23.24 -9.26 0.38
C THR A 209 22.66 -8.65 1.65
N ILE A 210 23.39 -7.73 2.28
CA ILE A 210 22.90 -6.97 3.44
C ILE A 210 21.72 -6.10 3.03
N ALA A 211 21.80 -5.41 1.87
CA ALA A 211 20.73 -4.60 1.34
C ALA A 211 19.45 -5.41 1.10
N LYS A 212 19.56 -6.63 0.54
CA LYS A 212 18.40 -7.54 0.37
C LYS A 212 17.76 -7.91 1.70
N ARG A 213 18.58 -8.29 2.71
CA ARG A 213 18.08 -8.64 4.03
C ARG A 213 17.37 -7.46 4.67
N ALA A 214 17.95 -6.27 4.60
CA ALA A 214 17.36 -5.06 5.12
C ALA A 214 16.00 -4.75 4.47
N GLY A 215 15.92 -4.82 3.13
CA GLY A 215 14.66 -4.63 2.41
C GLY A 215 13.63 -5.73 2.66
N LEU A 216 14.06 -7.00 2.84
CA LEU A 216 13.15 -8.11 3.11
C LEU A 216 12.51 -8.02 4.48
N PHE A 217 13.26 -7.60 5.50
CA PHE A 217 12.83 -7.63 6.88
C PHE A 217 12.30 -6.29 7.41
N HIS A 218 12.27 -5.21 6.61
CA HIS A 218 11.85 -3.89 7.08
C HIS A 218 10.45 -3.90 7.70
N ASP A 219 9.54 -4.65 7.12
CA ASP A 219 8.12 -4.74 7.49
C ASP A 219 7.76 -5.98 8.32
N ILE A 220 8.73 -6.77 8.77
CA ILE A 220 8.47 -8.06 9.43
C ILE A 220 7.64 -7.93 10.70
N GLY A 221 7.73 -6.79 11.38
CA GLY A 221 6.93 -6.51 12.57
C GLY A 221 5.42 -6.46 12.31
N LYS A 222 4.98 -6.26 11.07
CA LYS A 222 3.56 -6.36 10.70
C LYS A 222 3.02 -7.78 10.87
N ALA A 223 3.88 -8.81 10.92
CA ALA A 223 3.49 -10.19 11.19
C ALA A 223 3.40 -10.52 12.68
N ALA A 224 3.90 -9.66 13.56
CA ALA A 224 3.76 -9.81 15.00
C ALA A 224 2.31 -9.58 15.44
N ASN A 225 1.90 -10.18 16.55
CA ASN A 225 0.55 -10.02 17.08
C ASN A 225 0.29 -8.59 17.55
N GLU A 226 -0.99 -8.19 17.56
CA GLU A 226 -1.47 -6.83 17.89
C GLU A 226 -1.23 -6.38 19.35
N GLU A 227 -0.56 -7.19 20.17
CA GLU A 227 -0.24 -6.90 21.57
C GLU A 227 0.87 -5.86 21.76
N TYR A 228 1.57 -5.49 20.69
CA TYR A 228 2.65 -4.50 20.75
C TYR A 228 2.10 -3.08 20.60
N VAL A 229 2.39 -2.23 21.58
CA VAL A 229 2.05 -0.79 21.61
C VAL A 229 2.98 -0.01 20.68
N ASP A 230 4.16 -0.56 20.38
CA ASP A 230 5.19 0.07 19.57
C ASP A 230 4.94 -0.11 18.06
N SER A 231 5.59 0.74 17.29
CA SER A 231 5.57 0.69 15.84
C SER A 231 6.11 -0.64 15.31
N HIS A 232 5.53 -1.14 14.20
CA HIS A 232 5.99 -2.36 13.52
C HIS A 232 7.47 -2.30 13.14
N ALA A 233 8.03 -1.12 12.88
CA ALA A 233 9.44 -0.94 12.56
C ALA A 233 10.33 -1.33 13.74
N VAL A 234 10.00 -0.82 14.93
CA VAL A 234 10.74 -1.09 16.16
C VAL A 234 10.54 -2.54 16.62
N VAL A 235 9.30 -3.02 16.61
CA VAL A 235 8.98 -4.42 16.97
C VAL A 235 9.68 -5.40 16.04
N GLY A 236 9.61 -5.17 14.73
CA GLY A 236 10.28 -6.01 13.73
C GLY A 236 11.79 -6.05 13.91
N ALA A 237 12.41 -4.91 14.15
CA ALA A 237 13.84 -4.81 14.40
C ALA A 237 14.27 -5.57 15.67
N GLU A 238 13.50 -5.49 16.74
CA GLU A 238 13.81 -6.23 17.97
C GLU A 238 13.69 -7.75 17.76
N ILE A 239 12.66 -8.20 17.03
CA ILE A 239 12.49 -9.62 16.67
C ILE A 239 13.71 -10.15 15.91
N ILE A 240 14.10 -9.51 14.81
CA ILE A 240 15.22 -9.99 13.98
C ILE A 240 16.56 -9.89 14.73
N LYS A 241 16.72 -8.90 15.63
CA LYS A 241 17.88 -8.77 16.49
C LYS A 241 18.01 -9.95 17.48
N GLN A 242 16.90 -10.37 18.13
CA GLN A 242 16.87 -11.51 19.04
C GLN A 242 17.24 -12.82 18.31
N HIS A 243 17.01 -12.90 17.01
CA HIS A 243 17.33 -14.06 16.17
C HIS A 243 18.67 -13.93 15.44
N GLY A 244 19.52 -13.00 15.86
CA GLY A 244 20.93 -12.91 15.45
C GLY A 244 21.14 -12.25 14.09
N GLU A 245 20.23 -11.38 13.63
CA GLU A 245 20.39 -10.65 12.37
C GLU A 245 21.49 -9.55 12.48
N ASP A 246 22.12 -9.22 11.36
CA ASP A 246 23.17 -8.19 11.28
C ASP A 246 22.66 -6.83 11.80
N ALA A 247 23.45 -6.17 12.62
CA ALA A 247 23.09 -4.89 13.23
C ALA A 247 22.69 -3.80 12.23
N ARG A 248 23.25 -3.82 11.01
CA ARG A 248 22.92 -2.90 9.93
C ARG A 248 21.52 -3.15 9.37
N VAL A 249 21.13 -4.43 9.30
CA VAL A 249 19.77 -4.86 8.88
C VAL A 249 18.77 -4.47 9.95
N VAL A 250 19.10 -4.71 11.23
CA VAL A 250 18.27 -4.33 12.39
C VAL A 250 18.03 -2.83 12.41
N ASN A 251 19.09 -2.02 12.28
CA ASN A 251 18.96 -0.56 12.24
C ASN A 251 18.12 -0.11 11.02
N ALA A 252 18.33 -0.70 9.85
CA ALA A 252 17.56 -0.36 8.65
C ALA A 252 16.06 -0.66 8.83
N ALA A 253 15.71 -1.78 9.46
CA ALA A 253 14.33 -2.12 9.79
C ALA A 253 13.72 -1.15 10.81
N ALA A 254 14.45 -0.77 11.87
CA ALA A 254 13.97 0.15 12.89
C ALA A 254 13.81 1.59 12.36
N ALA A 255 14.71 2.03 11.47
CA ALA A 255 14.82 3.42 11.04
C ALA A 255 13.98 3.76 9.80
N HIS A 256 13.35 2.81 9.11
CA HIS A 256 12.72 3.07 7.81
C HIS A 256 11.54 4.07 7.88
N HIS A 257 10.93 4.26 9.05
CA HIS A 257 9.95 5.31 9.33
C HIS A 257 10.50 6.48 10.15
N GLN A 258 11.83 6.59 10.29
CA GLN A 258 12.52 7.66 11.01
C GLN A 258 12.20 7.73 12.53
N GLU A 259 11.70 6.66 13.11
CA GLU A 259 11.43 6.58 14.56
C GLU A 259 12.72 6.43 15.38
N VAL A 260 13.75 5.86 14.76
CA VAL A 260 15.10 5.83 15.30
C VAL A 260 16.08 6.41 14.29
N PRO A 261 17.27 6.91 14.73
CA PRO A 261 18.28 7.42 13.82
C PRO A 261 18.79 6.36 12.83
N ALA A 262 18.97 6.76 11.57
CA ALA A 262 19.64 5.94 10.57
C ALA A 262 21.16 5.93 10.83
N GLU A 263 21.71 4.79 11.23
CA GLU A 263 23.13 4.62 11.56
C GLU A 263 23.98 4.14 10.37
N SER A 264 23.33 3.75 9.27
CA SER A 264 23.98 3.20 8.09
C SER A 264 23.32 3.64 6.79
N ALA A 265 24.06 3.58 5.69
CA ALA A 265 23.52 3.84 4.36
C ALA A 265 22.40 2.84 3.98
N TYR A 266 22.36 1.64 4.59
CA TYR A 266 21.31 0.66 4.35
C TYR A 266 19.94 1.14 4.85
N ALA A 267 19.88 1.88 5.94
CA ALA A 267 18.63 2.47 6.43
C ALA A 267 18.05 3.48 5.42
N GLY A 268 18.88 4.41 4.93
CA GLY A 268 18.48 5.36 3.88
C GLY A 268 18.07 4.64 2.59
N LEU A 269 18.76 3.55 2.24
CA LEU A 269 18.45 2.74 1.07
C LEU A 269 17.08 2.09 1.17
N VAL A 270 16.73 1.51 2.32
CA VAL A 270 15.40 0.91 2.57
C VAL A 270 14.31 1.96 2.49
N MET A 271 14.49 3.14 3.09
CA MET A 271 13.52 4.25 3.00
C MET A 271 13.20 4.62 1.54
N VAL A 272 14.23 4.73 0.69
CA VAL A 272 14.07 5.05 -0.73
C VAL A 272 13.40 3.92 -1.48
N ALA A 273 13.81 2.67 -1.26
CA ALA A 273 13.26 1.51 -1.95
C ALA A 273 11.79 1.24 -1.59
N ASP A 274 11.42 1.41 -0.32
CA ASP A 274 10.04 1.32 0.16
C ASP A 274 9.16 2.40 -0.49
N ALA A 275 9.59 3.66 -0.45
CA ALA A 275 8.88 4.75 -1.10
C ALA A 275 8.70 4.53 -2.61
N LEU A 276 9.71 4.02 -3.31
CA LEU A 276 9.64 3.68 -4.74
C LEU A 276 8.63 2.57 -5.01
N SER A 277 8.62 1.52 -4.19
CA SER A 277 7.66 0.42 -4.29
C SER A 277 6.22 0.92 -4.08
N ALA A 278 6.00 1.85 -3.14
CA ALA A 278 4.69 2.39 -2.82
C ALA A 278 4.10 3.33 -3.90
N VAL A 279 4.94 4.07 -4.66
CA VAL A 279 4.46 5.09 -5.63
C VAL A 279 4.43 4.61 -7.08
N ARG A 280 4.91 3.42 -7.39
CA ARG A 280 4.93 2.90 -8.75
C ARG A 280 3.53 2.76 -9.36
N PRO A 281 3.38 2.87 -10.69
CA PRO A 281 2.12 2.64 -11.36
C PRO A 281 1.56 1.23 -11.07
N GLY A 282 0.34 1.14 -10.54
CA GLY A 282 -0.32 -0.12 -10.17
C GLY A 282 -0.10 -0.60 -8.73
N ALA A 283 0.80 0.01 -7.94
CA ALA A 283 0.96 -0.32 -6.53
C ALA A 283 -0.23 0.15 -5.67
N ARG A 284 -0.83 1.27 -6.04
CA ARG A 284 -2.05 1.79 -5.44
C ARG A 284 -3.24 1.49 -6.37
N ALA A 285 -3.79 0.29 -6.30
CA ALA A 285 -5.21 0.16 -6.55
C ALA A 285 -5.89 1.02 -5.47
N SER A 286 -6.63 2.05 -5.90
CA SER A 286 -7.32 2.95 -4.96
C SER A 286 -8.09 2.11 -3.95
N SER A 287 -7.82 2.27 -2.65
CA SER A 287 -8.64 1.66 -1.61
C SER A 287 -10.10 2.05 -1.86
N MET A 288 -11.04 1.21 -1.47
CA MET A 288 -12.46 1.54 -1.54
C MET A 288 -12.72 2.89 -0.85
N ASP A 289 -12.02 3.17 0.26
CA ASP A 289 -12.10 4.45 0.96
C ASP A 289 -11.53 5.62 0.15
N GLY A 290 -10.38 5.45 -0.50
CA GLY A 290 -9.83 6.45 -1.40
C GLY A 290 -10.67 6.65 -2.66
N PHE A 291 -11.38 5.61 -3.11
CA PHE A 291 -12.39 5.71 -4.16
C PHE A 291 -13.60 6.50 -3.68
N ILE A 292 -14.17 6.14 -2.53
CA ILE A 292 -15.32 6.84 -1.94
C ILE A 292 -15.00 8.30 -1.63
N GLN A 293 -13.83 8.59 -1.06
CA GLN A 293 -13.38 9.96 -0.82
C GLN A 293 -13.26 10.77 -2.12
N ARG A 294 -12.67 10.18 -3.15
CA ARG A 294 -12.54 10.84 -4.47
C ARG A 294 -13.89 11.11 -5.09
N VAL A 295 -14.82 10.14 -5.08
CA VAL A 295 -16.20 10.32 -5.56
C VAL A 295 -16.88 11.46 -4.82
N ARG A 296 -16.81 11.49 -3.49
CA ARG A 296 -17.36 12.58 -2.67
C ARG A 296 -16.72 13.92 -3.00
N SER A 297 -15.40 13.99 -3.12
CA SER A 297 -14.72 15.26 -3.46
C SER A 297 -15.12 15.77 -4.83
N ILE A 298 -15.34 14.93 -5.83
CA ILE A 298 -15.84 15.31 -7.15
C ILE A 298 -17.28 15.91 -7.03
N GLU A 299 -18.14 15.23 -6.28
CA GLU A 299 -19.52 15.66 -6.03
C GLU A 299 -19.55 16.98 -5.24
N GLU A 300 -18.72 17.15 -4.21
CA GLU A 300 -18.58 18.38 -3.42
C GLU A 300 -18.11 19.58 -4.27
N ILE A 301 -17.08 19.38 -5.11
CA ILE A 301 -16.58 20.43 -6.01
C ILE A 301 -17.67 20.91 -6.97
N ALA A 302 -18.46 19.98 -7.51
CA ALA A 302 -19.54 20.33 -8.43
C ALA A 302 -20.72 20.99 -7.70
N SER A 303 -21.14 20.44 -6.55
CA SER A 303 -22.28 20.94 -5.77
C SER A 303 -22.03 22.31 -5.12
N ALA A 304 -20.77 22.69 -4.90
CA ALA A 304 -20.42 23.99 -4.33
C ALA A 304 -20.62 25.17 -5.30
N LEU A 305 -20.96 24.92 -6.56
CA LEU A 305 -21.10 25.99 -7.56
C LEU A 305 -22.53 26.52 -7.63
N PRO A 306 -22.71 27.84 -7.82
CA PRO A 306 -24.05 28.47 -7.90
C PRO A 306 -24.87 27.88 -9.04
N GLY A 307 -26.15 27.60 -8.77
CA GLY A 307 -27.11 27.09 -9.75
C GLY A 307 -27.04 25.58 -9.96
N VAL A 308 -26.21 24.87 -9.22
CA VAL A 308 -26.21 23.41 -9.16
C VAL A 308 -27.23 22.95 -8.12
N SER A 309 -28.19 22.12 -8.56
CA SER A 309 -29.19 21.49 -7.70
C SER A 309 -28.62 20.21 -7.08
N GLU A 310 -28.01 19.35 -7.90
CA GLU A 310 -27.45 18.05 -7.47
C GLU A 310 -26.27 17.69 -8.37
N ALA A 311 -25.33 16.91 -7.82
CA ALA A 311 -24.20 16.34 -8.57
C ALA A 311 -23.95 14.89 -8.14
N TYR A 312 -23.75 14.01 -9.12
CA TYR A 312 -23.52 12.59 -8.91
C TYR A 312 -22.31 12.14 -9.71
N ALA A 313 -21.37 11.50 -9.05
CA ALA A 313 -20.31 10.78 -9.74
C ALA A 313 -20.79 9.38 -10.12
N VAL A 314 -20.76 9.05 -11.41
CA VAL A 314 -21.17 7.77 -11.97
C VAL A 314 -20.00 7.07 -12.68
N GLN A 315 -20.20 5.84 -13.16
CA GLN A 315 -19.17 5.04 -13.83
C GLN A 315 -17.85 4.94 -13.02
N ALA A 316 -17.97 4.67 -11.72
CA ALA A 316 -16.84 4.60 -10.81
C ALA A 316 -15.98 5.89 -10.75
N GLY A 317 -16.65 7.06 -10.81
CA GLY A 317 -15.99 8.36 -10.73
C GLY A 317 -15.33 8.82 -12.05
N ARG A 318 -15.65 8.18 -13.17
CA ARG A 318 -15.17 8.57 -14.51
C ARG A 318 -16.10 9.56 -15.21
N GLU A 319 -17.32 9.72 -14.73
CA GLU A 319 -18.28 10.71 -15.19
C GLU A 319 -18.89 11.40 -13.98
N VAL A 320 -19.06 12.72 -14.03
CA VAL A 320 -19.86 13.49 -13.07
C VAL A 320 -21.05 14.10 -13.78
N ARG A 321 -22.26 13.79 -13.30
CA ARG A 321 -23.52 14.37 -13.77
C ARG A 321 -23.96 15.46 -12.84
N VAL A 322 -24.15 16.65 -13.38
CA VAL A 322 -24.47 17.85 -12.63
C VAL A 322 -25.83 18.34 -13.11
N ILE A 323 -26.82 18.32 -12.23
CA ILE A 323 -28.16 18.80 -12.49
C ILE A 323 -28.22 20.27 -12.05
N VAL A 324 -28.65 21.14 -12.95
CA VAL A 324 -28.74 22.58 -12.67
C VAL A 324 -30.18 23.08 -12.64
N GLU A 325 -30.40 24.14 -11.89
CA GLU A 325 -31.69 24.86 -11.85
C GLU A 325 -31.93 25.58 -13.17
N PRO A 326 -32.92 25.18 -13.98
CA PRO A 326 -33.13 25.76 -15.32
C PRO A 326 -33.55 27.23 -15.31
N GLU A 327 -34.02 27.75 -14.18
CA GLU A 327 -34.39 29.14 -13.98
C GLU A 327 -33.17 30.03 -13.68
N VAL A 328 -32.10 29.47 -13.16
CA VAL A 328 -30.87 30.16 -12.75
C VAL A 328 -29.75 30.01 -13.78
N VAL A 329 -29.68 28.87 -14.44
CA VAL A 329 -28.61 28.51 -15.38
C VAL A 329 -29.19 28.34 -16.78
N ASP A 330 -28.83 29.22 -17.71
CA ASP A 330 -29.12 29.08 -19.14
C ASP A 330 -28.16 28.13 -19.85
N ASP A 331 -28.35 27.87 -21.13
CA ASP A 331 -27.53 26.93 -21.91
C ASP A 331 -26.06 27.37 -22.01
N GLU A 332 -25.80 28.67 -22.03
CA GLU A 332 -24.43 29.17 -22.04
C GLU A 332 -23.79 29.11 -20.65
N GLY A 333 -24.59 29.34 -19.60
CA GLY A 333 -24.23 29.12 -18.22
C GLY A 333 -23.83 27.66 -17.93
N ALA A 334 -24.60 26.71 -18.45
CA ALA A 334 -24.30 25.28 -18.33
C ALA A 334 -22.94 24.90 -18.97
N ARG A 335 -22.63 25.47 -20.14
CA ARG A 335 -21.33 25.31 -20.80
C ARG A 335 -20.18 25.92 -20.00
N ARG A 336 -20.39 27.11 -19.42
CA ARG A 336 -19.38 27.75 -18.53
C ARG A 336 -19.20 26.96 -17.27
N LEU A 337 -20.26 26.45 -16.68
CA LEU A 337 -20.23 25.62 -15.47
C LEU A 337 -19.43 24.36 -15.69
N ALA A 338 -19.64 23.62 -16.78
CA ALA A 338 -18.86 22.44 -17.14
C ALA A 338 -17.35 22.73 -17.22
N ARG A 339 -16.96 23.88 -17.80
CA ARG A 339 -15.56 24.31 -17.86
C ARG A 339 -14.98 24.65 -16.50
N THR A 340 -15.77 25.31 -15.65
CA THR A 340 -15.34 25.67 -14.29
C THR A 340 -15.16 24.44 -13.41
N ILE A 341 -16.08 23.48 -13.49
CA ILE A 341 -15.96 22.19 -12.77
C ILE A 341 -14.70 21.46 -13.22
N ARG A 342 -14.45 21.38 -14.54
CA ARG A 342 -13.24 20.78 -15.06
C ARG A 342 -11.98 21.41 -14.48
N GLN A 343 -11.89 22.75 -14.51
CA GLN A 343 -10.72 23.48 -14.02
C GLN A 343 -10.48 23.25 -12.51
N ARG A 344 -11.56 23.20 -11.73
CA ARG A 344 -11.45 22.94 -10.29
C ARG A 344 -11.04 21.50 -10.01
N ILE A 345 -11.60 20.52 -10.71
CA ILE A 345 -11.21 19.12 -10.58
C ILE A 345 -9.73 18.95 -10.95
N GLU A 346 -9.26 19.55 -12.05
CA GLU A 346 -7.86 19.51 -12.49
C GLU A 346 -6.90 20.17 -11.47
N ALA A 347 -7.36 21.21 -10.77
CA ALA A 347 -6.54 21.94 -9.79
C ALA A 347 -6.54 21.33 -8.38
N GLU A 348 -7.67 20.77 -7.95
CA GLU A 348 -7.89 20.36 -6.56
C GLU A 348 -7.76 18.85 -6.35
N LEU A 349 -7.87 18.01 -7.42
CA LEU A 349 -7.86 16.56 -7.31
C LEU A 349 -6.76 15.91 -8.15
N ASN A 350 -6.12 14.90 -7.57
CA ASN A 350 -5.24 14.02 -8.32
C ASN A 350 -6.02 12.74 -8.69
N TYR A 351 -6.27 12.50 -9.99
CA TYR A 351 -7.07 11.38 -10.48
C TYR A 351 -6.38 10.64 -11.64
N PRO A 352 -6.49 9.31 -11.68
CA PRO A 352 -5.96 8.51 -12.78
C PRO A 352 -6.97 8.48 -13.94
N GLY A 353 -6.58 8.95 -15.11
CA GLY A 353 -7.39 8.90 -16.32
C GLY A 353 -8.14 10.18 -16.64
N THR A 354 -9.32 10.10 -17.28
CA THR A 354 -10.17 11.22 -17.66
C THR A 354 -11.48 11.18 -16.90
N ILE A 355 -12.00 12.35 -16.53
CA ILE A 355 -13.33 12.51 -15.94
C ILE A 355 -14.20 13.28 -16.94
N GLU A 356 -15.32 12.70 -17.35
CA GLU A 356 -16.31 13.34 -18.18
C GLU A 356 -17.25 14.18 -17.29
N ILE A 357 -17.55 15.41 -17.70
CA ILE A 357 -18.41 16.32 -16.96
C ILE A 357 -19.66 16.61 -17.80
N THR A 358 -20.78 16.07 -17.37
CA THR A 358 -22.08 16.20 -18.02
C THR A 358 -22.96 17.13 -17.21
N VAL A 359 -23.24 18.34 -17.72
CA VAL A 359 -24.19 19.28 -17.10
C VAL A 359 -25.55 19.10 -17.75
N ILE A 360 -26.54 18.77 -16.91
CA ILE A 360 -27.91 18.47 -17.33
C ILE A 360 -28.83 19.60 -16.86
N ARG A 361 -29.49 20.26 -17.83
CA ARG A 361 -30.55 21.20 -17.60
C ARG A 361 -31.85 20.57 -18.04
N GLU A 362 -32.76 20.29 -17.09
CA GLU A 362 -34.01 19.60 -17.35
C GLU A 362 -35.20 20.40 -16.89
N GLN A 363 -36.25 20.46 -17.71
CA GLN A 363 -37.52 21.10 -17.39
C GLN A 363 -38.64 20.06 -17.63
N ARG A 364 -39.41 19.73 -16.58
CA ARG A 364 -40.48 18.72 -16.65
C ARG A 364 -41.85 19.36 -16.54
N TYR A 365 -42.73 18.98 -17.44
CA TYR A 365 -44.15 19.35 -17.41
C TYR A 365 -44.96 18.06 -17.27
N SER A 366 -45.86 17.97 -16.30
CA SER A 366 -46.71 16.78 -16.08
C SER A 366 -48.18 17.20 -16.03
N GLU A 367 -49.03 16.50 -16.78
CA GLU A 367 -50.47 16.56 -16.69
C GLU A 367 -51.02 15.18 -16.33
N THR A 368 -52.09 15.16 -15.53
CA THR A 368 -52.77 13.93 -15.14
C THR A 368 -54.06 13.80 -15.93
N ALA A 369 -54.17 12.77 -16.78
CA ALA A 369 -55.45 12.35 -17.36
C ALA A 369 -56.29 11.64 -16.31
N VAL A 370 -57.54 12.04 -16.11
CA VAL A 370 -58.50 11.44 -15.18
C VAL A 370 -59.53 10.62 -15.96
#